data_a1cc0ed8d57dd884f8c75d162b94ff49
#
_entry.id   a1cc0ed8d57dd884f8c75d162b94ff49
#
_cell.length_a   1.000
_cell.length_b   1.000
_cell.length_c   1.000
_cell.angle_alpha   90.00
_cell.angle_beta   90.00
_cell.angle_gamma   90.00
#
_symmetry.space_group_name_H-M   'P 1'
#
loop_
_entity.id
_entity.type
_entity.pdbx_description
1 polymer ?
#
loop_
_entity_poly.entity_id
_entity_poly.type
_entity_poly.pdbx_seq_one_letter_code
_entity_poly.pdbx_strand_id
1 'polypeptide(L)'
;MNTRDDLKNKILNYNKYEIKHLLNMLYKNNYISDINIYEKEDNEIIEIILFSLLKKNNKEINKSGATLDLFLRKMIDEYYVSLLLSDRIFSMHCYIHLSNNKVFNENEKYIFKKERGVMQNVMRFNNYSSLSQTNTILKATNDVIDFLNSIDCTKSNKDEYLTYLLNKYNQSKEENTFDWLNCNDKELAKWCIDYFSKNETIDIKCRNKPALFRYEKTFNIIIPAIFHSLEISDAEKKLFLINMRKAWGQKKYRTKIKNEKKKTLNLVVDETIDKRLKKLSKEFDVPVNKIVSMMTIYLADKYTEIKALEEEKKNNKRKQLQNLM
;
A
#
# COMPACT_ATOMS: atom_id res chain seq x y z
N MET A 1 -5.11 -44.39 -16.03
CA MET A 1 -6.44 -43.95 -15.58
C MET A 1 -7.47 -44.64 -16.47
N ASN A 2 -8.02 -45.74 -15.97
CA ASN A 2 -8.79 -46.65 -16.82
C ASN A 2 -10.29 -46.65 -16.50
N THR A 3 -10.73 -45.96 -15.47
CA THR A 3 -12.13 -45.93 -15.05
C THR A 3 -12.62 -44.50 -14.76
N ARG A 4 -13.97 -44.31 -14.74
CA ARG A 4 -14.60 -43.06 -14.32
C ARG A 4 -14.25 -42.73 -12.87
N ASP A 5 -14.11 -43.75 -12.01
CA ASP A 5 -13.79 -43.60 -10.61
C ASP A 5 -12.36 -43.10 -10.42
N ASP A 6 -11.40 -43.54 -11.25
CA ASP A 6 -10.04 -43.02 -11.24
C ASP A 6 -10.00 -41.51 -11.57
N LEU A 7 -10.78 -41.09 -12.60
CA LEU A 7 -10.91 -39.70 -12.99
C LEU A 7 -11.57 -38.87 -11.88
N LYS A 8 -12.61 -39.43 -11.25
CA LYS A 8 -13.28 -38.81 -10.10
C LYS A 8 -12.33 -38.62 -8.91
N ASN A 9 -11.60 -39.69 -8.55
CA ASN A 9 -10.62 -39.65 -7.47
C ASN A 9 -9.50 -38.63 -7.73
N LYS A 10 -9.08 -38.52 -9.00
CA LYS A 10 -8.10 -37.50 -9.40
C LYS A 10 -8.63 -36.09 -9.16
N ILE A 11 -9.88 -35.79 -9.52
CA ILE A 11 -10.52 -34.48 -9.35
C ILE A 11 -10.76 -34.20 -7.86
N LEU A 12 -11.12 -35.19 -7.05
CA LEU A 12 -11.30 -35.05 -5.61
C LEU A 12 -10.02 -34.61 -4.87
N ASN A 13 -8.85 -34.93 -5.41
CA ASN A 13 -7.56 -34.55 -4.83
C ASN A 13 -7.12 -33.12 -5.18
N TYR A 14 -7.87 -32.40 -6.01
CA TYR A 14 -7.54 -31.04 -6.40
C TYR A 14 -7.95 -30.04 -5.31
N ASN A 15 -7.10 -29.03 -5.10
CA ASN A 15 -7.44 -27.92 -4.23
C ASN A 15 -8.47 -26.98 -4.89
N LYS A 16 -9.04 -26.07 -4.10
CA LYS A 16 -10.09 -25.15 -4.59
C LYS A 16 -9.66 -24.26 -5.76
N TYR A 17 -8.38 -23.93 -5.88
CA TYR A 17 -7.86 -23.10 -6.98
C TYR A 17 -7.77 -23.92 -8.26
N GLU A 18 -7.38 -25.19 -8.17
CA GLU A 18 -7.36 -26.12 -9.29
C GLU A 18 -8.77 -26.37 -9.81
N ILE A 19 -9.71 -26.65 -8.90
CA ILE A 19 -11.14 -26.82 -9.26
C ILE A 19 -11.69 -25.58 -9.97
N LYS A 20 -11.43 -24.40 -9.41
CA LYS A 20 -11.90 -23.13 -10.00
C LYS A 20 -11.26 -22.87 -11.37
N HIS A 21 -9.97 -23.15 -11.51
CA HIS A 21 -9.28 -23.05 -12.79
C HIS A 21 -9.86 -24.01 -13.81
N LEU A 22 -10.09 -25.26 -13.44
CA LEU A 22 -10.71 -26.25 -14.31
C LEU A 22 -12.10 -25.82 -14.79
N LEU A 23 -12.95 -25.33 -13.89
CA LEU A 23 -14.26 -24.80 -14.26
C LEU A 23 -14.15 -23.66 -15.28
N ASN A 24 -13.25 -22.71 -15.04
CA ASN A 24 -13.00 -21.62 -15.97
C ASN A 24 -12.51 -22.11 -17.34
N MET A 25 -11.62 -23.10 -17.37
CA MET A 25 -11.11 -23.67 -18.61
C MET A 25 -12.18 -24.47 -19.36
N LEU A 26 -13.01 -25.23 -18.64
CA LEU A 26 -14.14 -25.95 -19.22
C LEU A 26 -15.16 -25.00 -19.84
N TYR A 27 -15.48 -23.90 -19.16
CA TYR A 27 -16.34 -22.85 -19.66
C TYR A 27 -15.77 -22.20 -20.93
N LYS A 28 -14.50 -21.75 -20.88
CA LYS A 28 -13.83 -21.12 -22.04
C LYS A 28 -13.76 -22.00 -23.27
N ASN A 29 -13.66 -23.31 -23.09
CA ASN A 29 -13.58 -24.28 -24.18
C ASN A 29 -14.94 -24.85 -24.54
N ASN A 30 -16.03 -24.25 -24.07
CA ASN A 30 -17.42 -24.65 -24.34
C ASN A 30 -17.75 -26.09 -23.91
N TYR A 31 -17.15 -26.59 -22.82
CA TYR A 31 -17.52 -27.84 -22.18
C TYR A 31 -18.75 -27.68 -21.28
N ILE A 32 -18.89 -26.50 -20.66
CA ILE A 32 -20.03 -26.09 -19.82
C ILE A 32 -20.54 -24.73 -20.28
N SER A 33 -21.86 -24.53 -20.15
CA SER A 33 -22.58 -23.33 -20.62
C SER A 33 -22.91 -22.37 -19.48
N ASP A 34 -22.88 -22.81 -18.22
CA ASP A 34 -23.32 -22.05 -17.05
C ASP A 34 -22.18 -21.76 -16.10
N ILE A 35 -22.12 -20.49 -15.60
CA ILE A 35 -21.12 -20.02 -14.63
C ILE A 35 -21.61 -20.14 -13.18
N ASN A 36 -22.91 -20.26 -12.90
CA ASN A 36 -23.48 -20.34 -11.55
C ASN A 36 -23.13 -21.65 -10.81
N ILE A 37 -22.17 -22.40 -11.32
CA ILE A 37 -21.66 -23.63 -10.73
C ILE A 37 -20.95 -23.39 -9.38
N TYR A 38 -20.45 -22.18 -9.14
CA TYR A 38 -19.72 -21.84 -7.90
C TYR A 38 -20.58 -21.81 -6.62
N GLU A 39 -21.89 -21.83 -6.77
CA GLU A 39 -22.85 -21.89 -5.65
C GLU A 39 -23.22 -23.32 -5.24
N LYS A 40 -22.70 -24.33 -5.98
CA LYS A 40 -23.00 -25.74 -5.78
C LYS A 40 -22.02 -26.39 -4.78
N GLU A 41 -22.44 -27.48 -4.18
CA GLU A 41 -21.59 -28.30 -3.32
C GLU A 41 -20.45 -28.96 -4.12
N ASP A 42 -19.31 -29.21 -3.48
CA ASP A 42 -18.10 -29.74 -4.13
C ASP A 42 -18.36 -31.04 -4.90
N ASN A 43 -19.19 -31.94 -4.37
CA ASN A 43 -19.56 -33.18 -5.06
C ASN A 43 -20.34 -32.94 -6.36
N GLU A 44 -21.26 -31.99 -6.36
CA GLU A 44 -22.00 -31.61 -7.58
C GLU A 44 -21.08 -31.01 -8.62
N ILE A 45 -20.15 -30.18 -8.20
CA ILE A 45 -19.13 -29.56 -9.07
C ILE A 45 -18.27 -30.63 -9.73
N ILE A 46 -17.82 -31.63 -8.98
CA ILE A 46 -17.03 -32.76 -9.49
C ILE A 46 -17.81 -33.55 -10.52
N GLU A 47 -19.08 -33.85 -10.27
CA GLU A 47 -19.94 -34.58 -11.24
C GLU A 47 -20.16 -33.74 -12.52
N ILE A 48 -20.33 -32.44 -12.44
CA ILE A 48 -20.43 -31.55 -13.59
C ILE A 48 -19.15 -31.56 -14.43
N ILE A 49 -17.99 -31.47 -13.79
CA ILE A 49 -16.68 -31.55 -14.45
C ILE A 49 -16.54 -32.88 -15.17
N LEU A 50 -16.80 -33.99 -14.47
CA LEU A 50 -16.75 -35.35 -15.06
C LEU A 50 -17.66 -35.50 -16.27
N PHE A 51 -18.93 -35.12 -16.10
CA PHE A 51 -19.92 -35.21 -17.17
C PHE A 51 -19.50 -34.39 -18.39
N SER A 52 -19.05 -33.18 -18.19
CA SER A 52 -18.63 -32.24 -19.23
C SER A 52 -17.43 -32.76 -20.02
N LEU A 53 -16.42 -33.27 -19.32
CA LEU A 53 -15.22 -33.85 -19.92
C LEU A 53 -15.54 -35.10 -20.74
N LEU A 54 -16.34 -36.01 -20.18
CA LEU A 54 -16.72 -37.27 -20.85
C LEU A 54 -17.64 -37.02 -22.05
N LYS A 55 -18.57 -36.08 -21.94
CA LYS A 55 -19.45 -35.70 -23.05
C LYS A 55 -18.65 -35.13 -24.22
N LYS A 56 -17.77 -34.18 -23.98
CA LYS A 56 -17.00 -33.47 -25.01
C LYS A 56 -15.96 -34.37 -25.69
N ASN A 57 -15.37 -35.28 -24.93
CA ASN A 57 -14.37 -36.23 -25.41
C ASN A 57 -14.99 -37.56 -25.87
N ASN A 58 -16.24 -37.56 -26.30
CA ASN A 58 -16.97 -38.77 -26.74
C ASN A 58 -16.95 -39.89 -25.69
N LYS A 59 -17.04 -39.52 -24.39
CA LYS A 59 -16.96 -40.40 -23.23
C LYS A 59 -15.64 -41.18 -23.08
N GLU A 60 -14.58 -40.78 -23.78
CA GLU A 60 -13.25 -41.37 -23.63
C GLU A 60 -12.53 -40.87 -22.38
N ILE A 61 -12.30 -41.72 -21.39
CA ILE A 61 -11.69 -41.38 -20.10
C ILE A 61 -10.26 -40.92 -20.29
N ASN A 62 -9.47 -41.55 -21.15
CA ASN A 62 -8.08 -41.18 -21.40
C ASN A 62 -7.97 -39.78 -22.02
N LYS A 63 -8.84 -39.40 -22.95
CA LYS A 63 -8.89 -38.04 -23.52
C LYS A 63 -9.33 -37.03 -22.46
N SER A 64 -10.26 -37.39 -21.60
CA SER A 64 -10.72 -36.55 -20.50
C SER A 64 -9.58 -36.29 -19.51
N GLY A 65 -8.82 -37.33 -19.15
CA GLY A 65 -7.64 -37.20 -18.29
C GLY A 65 -6.56 -36.32 -18.90
N ALA A 66 -6.25 -36.50 -20.19
CA ALA A 66 -5.28 -35.67 -20.89
C ALA A 66 -5.72 -34.18 -20.99
N THR A 67 -7.01 -33.92 -21.23
CA THR A 67 -7.59 -32.58 -21.24
C THR A 67 -7.45 -31.90 -19.88
N LEU A 68 -7.71 -32.63 -18.80
CA LEU A 68 -7.59 -32.20 -17.44
C LEU A 68 -6.13 -31.80 -17.12
N ASP A 69 -5.18 -32.65 -17.48
CA ASP A 69 -3.75 -32.37 -17.29
C ASP A 69 -3.30 -31.17 -18.12
N LEU A 70 -3.78 -31.02 -19.34
CA LEU A 70 -3.49 -29.86 -20.18
C LEU A 70 -3.96 -28.54 -19.54
N PHE A 71 -5.16 -28.54 -18.94
CA PHE A 71 -5.69 -27.35 -18.28
C PHE A 71 -4.88 -27.00 -17.02
N LEU A 72 -4.54 -27.99 -16.20
CA LEU A 72 -3.76 -27.76 -14.97
C LEU A 72 -2.32 -27.31 -15.25
N ARG A 73 -1.71 -27.78 -16.34
CA ARG A 73 -0.37 -27.32 -16.74
C ARG A 73 -0.29 -25.83 -17.07
N LYS A 74 -1.42 -25.15 -17.23
CA LYS A 74 -1.47 -23.70 -17.48
C LYS A 74 -1.62 -22.88 -16.19
N MET A 75 -1.76 -23.51 -15.05
CA MET A 75 -1.81 -22.80 -13.77
C MET A 75 -0.45 -22.21 -13.38
N ILE A 76 -0.47 -21.15 -12.60
CA ILE A 76 0.73 -20.65 -11.91
C ILE A 76 1.25 -21.71 -10.94
N ASP A 77 2.56 -21.63 -10.63
CA ASP A 77 3.17 -22.55 -9.68
C ASP A 77 2.56 -22.42 -8.28
N GLU A 78 2.44 -23.55 -7.57
CA GLU A 78 1.93 -23.57 -6.20
C GLU A 78 2.77 -22.70 -5.24
N TYR A 79 4.05 -22.59 -5.51
CA TYR A 79 4.94 -21.67 -4.79
C TYR A 79 4.40 -20.22 -4.83
N TYR A 80 4.00 -19.73 -6.00
CA TYR A 80 3.48 -18.37 -6.13
C TYR A 80 2.08 -18.23 -5.53
N VAL A 81 1.23 -19.27 -5.60
CA VAL A 81 -0.06 -19.26 -4.91
C VAL A 81 0.16 -19.11 -3.41
N SER A 82 1.06 -19.91 -2.83
CA SER A 82 1.40 -19.87 -1.40
C SER A 82 2.00 -18.51 -1.00
N LEU A 83 2.87 -17.96 -1.83
CA LEU A 83 3.48 -16.65 -1.61
C LEU A 83 2.44 -15.53 -1.63
N LEU A 84 1.54 -15.50 -2.61
CA LEU A 84 0.46 -14.51 -2.71
C LEU A 84 -0.51 -14.59 -1.53
N LEU A 85 -0.74 -15.77 -0.98
CA LEU A 85 -1.60 -15.97 0.19
C LEU A 85 -0.91 -15.56 1.50
N SER A 86 0.40 -15.76 1.62
CA SER A 86 1.18 -15.48 2.85
C SER A 86 1.69 -14.05 2.92
N ASP A 87 2.26 -13.49 1.85
CA ASP A 87 2.72 -12.08 1.80
C ASP A 87 1.62 -11.17 1.25
N ARG A 88 0.83 -10.60 2.17
CA ARG A 88 -0.29 -9.71 1.83
C ARG A 88 0.16 -8.43 1.13
N ILE A 89 1.37 -7.92 1.42
CA ILE A 89 1.89 -6.72 0.77
C ILE A 89 2.26 -7.04 -0.67
N PHE A 90 2.96 -8.16 -0.90
CA PHE A 90 3.27 -8.62 -2.26
C PHE A 90 2.01 -8.90 -3.08
N SER A 91 1.02 -9.56 -2.48
CA SER A 91 -0.27 -9.80 -3.14
C SER A 91 -0.95 -8.50 -3.58
N MET A 92 -1.00 -7.50 -2.69
CA MET A 92 -1.55 -6.19 -3.03
C MET A 92 -0.69 -5.42 -4.02
N HIS A 93 0.64 -5.58 -3.99
CA HIS A 93 1.54 -5.04 -5.02
C HIS A 93 1.18 -5.61 -6.41
N CYS A 94 1.03 -6.93 -6.53
CA CYS A 94 0.59 -7.56 -7.77
C CYS A 94 -0.77 -7.06 -8.23
N TYR A 95 -1.73 -6.95 -7.30
CA TYR A 95 -3.08 -6.47 -7.59
C TYR A 95 -3.07 -5.02 -8.13
N ILE A 96 -2.32 -4.12 -7.47
CA ILE A 96 -2.19 -2.72 -7.88
C ILE A 96 -1.49 -2.63 -9.23
N HIS A 97 -0.42 -3.39 -9.41
CA HIS A 97 0.33 -3.43 -10.67
C HIS A 97 -0.57 -3.86 -11.83
N LEU A 98 -1.27 -4.98 -11.71
CA LEU A 98 -2.20 -5.47 -12.72
C LEU A 98 -3.37 -4.50 -12.98
N SER A 99 -3.82 -3.79 -11.95
CA SER A 99 -4.93 -2.84 -12.05
C SER A 99 -4.55 -1.52 -12.71
N ASN A 100 -3.31 -1.07 -12.51
CA ASN A 100 -2.81 0.20 -13.03
C ASN A 100 -2.20 0.09 -14.42
N ASN A 101 -1.68 -1.07 -14.78
CA ASN A 101 -1.04 -1.28 -16.07
C ASN A 101 -2.07 -1.51 -17.16
N LYS A 102 -2.52 -0.43 -17.77
CA LYS A 102 -3.29 -0.49 -19.02
C LYS A 102 -2.44 -0.99 -20.20
N VAL A 103 -1.12 -0.87 -20.08
CA VAL A 103 -0.16 -1.31 -21.11
C VAL A 103 1.02 -1.90 -20.35
N PHE A 104 1.37 -3.16 -20.64
CA PHE A 104 2.60 -3.76 -20.16
C PHE A 104 3.81 -2.92 -20.59
N ASN A 105 4.77 -2.75 -19.68
CA ASN A 105 6.06 -2.16 -20.04
C ASN A 105 6.82 -3.08 -21.02
N GLU A 106 7.96 -2.62 -21.56
CA GLU A 106 8.70 -3.38 -22.58
C GLU A 106 9.17 -4.75 -22.08
N ASN A 107 9.55 -4.86 -20.80
CA ASN A 107 9.97 -6.13 -20.20
C ASN A 107 8.78 -7.10 -20.07
N GLU A 108 7.64 -6.61 -19.64
CA GLU A 108 6.41 -7.41 -19.54
C GLU A 108 5.90 -7.81 -20.92
N LYS A 109 5.97 -6.90 -21.91
CA LYS A 109 5.68 -7.23 -23.32
C LYS A 109 6.62 -8.31 -23.83
N TYR A 110 7.89 -8.32 -23.43
CA TYR A 110 8.84 -9.35 -23.83
C TYR A 110 8.43 -10.72 -23.28
N ILE A 111 8.08 -10.80 -22.00
CA ILE A 111 7.63 -12.04 -21.35
C ILE A 111 6.39 -12.61 -22.05
N PHE A 112 5.43 -11.74 -22.40
CA PHE A 112 4.18 -12.15 -23.03
C PHE A 112 4.13 -12.03 -24.57
N LYS A 113 5.24 -11.63 -25.21
CA LYS A 113 5.32 -11.28 -26.64
C LYS A 113 4.91 -12.40 -27.58
N LYS A 114 5.01 -13.65 -27.15
CA LYS A 114 4.70 -14.82 -27.98
C LYS A 114 3.21 -15.15 -28.05
N GLU A 115 2.35 -14.51 -27.25
CA GLU A 115 0.97 -14.92 -27.10
C GLU A 115 -0.02 -13.80 -27.48
N ARG A 116 -0.59 -13.94 -28.68
CA ARG A 116 -1.69 -13.09 -29.13
C ARG A 116 -2.88 -13.26 -28.17
N GLY A 117 -3.33 -12.19 -27.54
CA GLY A 117 -4.49 -12.23 -26.63
C GLY A 117 -4.21 -11.94 -25.17
N VAL A 118 -2.97 -12.05 -24.69
CA VAL A 118 -2.62 -11.67 -23.30
C VAL A 118 -2.92 -10.21 -23.03
N MET A 119 -2.64 -9.32 -23.99
CA MET A 119 -2.97 -7.89 -23.91
C MET A 119 -4.48 -7.65 -23.78
N GLN A 120 -5.32 -8.42 -24.47
CA GLN A 120 -6.78 -8.33 -24.35
C GLN A 120 -7.27 -8.85 -22.99
N ASN A 121 -6.59 -9.85 -22.42
CA ASN A 121 -6.95 -10.42 -21.13
C ASN A 121 -6.61 -9.48 -19.97
N VAL A 122 -5.52 -8.72 -20.04
CA VAL A 122 -5.20 -7.68 -19.05
C VAL A 122 -6.18 -6.50 -19.10
N MET A 123 -6.63 -6.11 -20.29
CA MET A 123 -7.74 -5.16 -20.42
C MET A 123 -9.04 -5.71 -19.79
N ARG A 124 -9.28 -7.03 -19.85
CA ARG A 124 -10.41 -7.67 -19.17
C ARG A 124 -10.25 -7.68 -17.65
N PHE A 125 -9.06 -7.82 -17.10
CA PHE A 125 -8.85 -7.68 -15.64
C PHE A 125 -9.28 -6.31 -15.15
N ASN A 126 -8.92 -5.25 -15.87
CA ASN A 126 -9.34 -3.88 -15.55
C ASN A 126 -10.85 -3.67 -15.65
N ASN A 127 -11.54 -4.44 -16.49
CA ASN A 127 -13.00 -4.41 -16.63
C ASN A 127 -13.71 -5.36 -15.65
N TYR A 128 -13.06 -6.46 -15.26
CA TYR A 128 -13.62 -7.52 -14.40
C TYR A 128 -13.42 -7.21 -12.91
N SER A 129 -12.27 -6.71 -12.55
CA SER A 129 -12.01 -6.17 -11.23
C SER A 129 -12.52 -4.74 -11.18
N SER A 130 -13.83 -4.55 -11.06
CA SER A 130 -14.27 -3.28 -10.53
C SER A 130 -13.68 -3.17 -9.12
N LEU A 131 -12.53 -2.52 -9.04
CA LEU A 131 -11.80 -2.20 -7.79
C LEU A 131 -12.71 -1.57 -6.74
N SER A 132 -13.87 -1.04 -7.17
CA SER A 132 -14.95 -0.56 -6.34
C SER A 132 -15.65 -1.64 -5.51
N GLN A 133 -15.50 -2.92 -5.85
CA GLN A 133 -16.20 -4.04 -5.21
C GLN A 133 -15.30 -4.94 -4.37
N THR A 134 -13.97 -4.78 -4.41
CA THR A 134 -13.06 -5.62 -3.64
C THR A 134 -13.03 -5.18 -2.19
N ASN A 135 -13.74 -5.91 -1.34
CA ASN A 135 -13.97 -5.53 0.06
C ASN A 135 -12.87 -6.02 1.01
N THR A 136 -11.99 -6.93 0.59
CA THR A 136 -10.95 -7.50 1.45
C THR A 136 -9.67 -7.79 0.67
N ILE A 137 -8.54 -7.81 1.40
CA ILE A 137 -7.24 -8.21 0.83
C ILE A 137 -7.31 -9.63 0.30
N LEU A 138 -7.97 -10.54 1.01
CA LEU A 138 -8.12 -11.94 0.57
C LEU A 138 -8.85 -12.03 -0.77
N LYS A 139 -9.88 -11.23 -0.98
CA LYS A 139 -10.57 -11.20 -2.27
C LYS A 139 -9.66 -10.67 -3.37
N ALA A 140 -8.91 -9.59 -3.11
CA ALA A 140 -7.94 -9.07 -4.06
C ALA A 140 -6.85 -10.11 -4.41
N THR A 141 -6.37 -10.86 -3.42
CA THR A 141 -5.42 -11.97 -3.63
C THR A 141 -6.02 -13.05 -4.53
N ASN A 142 -7.24 -13.48 -4.25
CA ASN A 142 -7.94 -14.47 -5.07
C ASN A 142 -8.16 -13.95 -6.49
N ASP A 143 -8.52 -12.67 -6.67
CA ASP A 143 -8.70 -12.06 -7.98
C ASP A 143 -7.40 -12.08 -8.79
N VAL A 144 -6.23 -11.86 -8.16
CA VAL A 144 -4.92 -11.97 -8.80
C VAL A 144 -4.65 -13.41 -9.25
N ILE A 145 -4.85 -14.40 -8.37
CA ILE A 145 -4.63 -15.81 -8.66
C ILE A 145 -5.55 -16.26 -9.81
N ASP A 146 -6.83 -15.93 -9.73
CA ASP A 146 -7.83 -16.28 -10.73
C ASP A 146 -7.51 -15.65 -12.09
N PHE A 147 -7.11 -14.37 -12.09
CA PHE A 147 -6.72 -13.66 -13.29
C PHE A 147 -5.51 -14.32 -13.95
N LEU A 148 -4.43 -14.55 -13.19
CA LEU A 148 -3.21 -15.17 -13.72
C LEU A 148 -3.50 -16.59 -14.25
N ASN A 149 -4.30 -17.37 -13.54
CA ASN A 149 -4.73 -18.68 -14.02
C ASN A 149 -5.61 -18.59 -15.27
N SER A 150 -6.37 -17.50 -15.44
CA SER A 150 -7.26 -17.29 -16.58
C SER A 150 -6.55 -16.88 -17.86
N ILE A 151 -5.33 -16.36 -17.77
CA ILE A 151 -4.53 -15.97 -18.94
C ILE A 151 -4.16 -17.23 -19.72
N ASP A 152 -4.43 -17.23 -21.04
CA ASP A 152 -4.08 -18.33 -21.92
C ASP A 152 -2.63 -18.23 -22.38
N CYS A 153 -1.70 -18.51 -21.47
CA CYS A 153 -0.28 -18.59 -21.72
C CYS A 153 0.35 -19.76 -20.97
N THR A 154 1.60 -20.07 -21.29
CA THR A 154 2.33 -21.15 -20.63
C THR A 154 2.56 -20.86 -19.14
N LYS A 155 2.65 -21.91 -18.33
CA LYS A 155 3.03 -21.80 -16.92
C LYS A 155 4.34 -21.02 -16.77
N SER A 156 5.35 -21.36 -17.58
CA SER A 156 6.67 -20.71 -17.55
C SER A 156 6.58 -19.19 -17.72
N ASN A 157 5.75 -18.69 -18.65
CA ASN A 157 5.61 -17.25 -18.85
C ASN A 157 4.94 -16.56 -17.65
N LYS A 158 3.99 -17.22 -17.00
CA LYS A 158 3.33 -16.72 -15.79
C LYS A 158 4.29 -16.67 -14.62
N ASP A 159 5.08 -17.71 -14.44
CA ASP A 159 6.08 -17.83 -13.38
C ASP A 159 7.22 -16.81 -13.59
N GLU A 160 7.67 -16.59 -14.84
CA GLU A 160 8.63 -15.55 -15.19
C GLU A 160 8.10 -14.15 -14.85
N TYR A 161 6.83 -13.89 -15.17
CA TYR A 161 6.18 -12.62 -14.82
C TYR A 161 6.08 -12.40 -13.31
N LEU A 162 5.68 -13.43 -12.56
CA LEU A 162 5.62 -13.35 -11.10
C LEU A 162 7.01 -13.20 -10.47
N THR A 163 8.03 -13.88 -11.02
CA THR A 163 9.44 -13.70 -10.63
C THR A 163 9.88 -12.25 -10.83
N TYR A 164 9.54 -11.66 -11.98
CA TYR A 164 9.85 -10.26 -12.28
C TYR A 164 9.20 -9.31 -11.27
N LEU A 165 7.90 -9.49 -10.97
CA LEU A 165 7.21 -8.68 -9.97
C LEU A 165 7.78 -8.85 -8.56
N LEU A 166 8.14 -10.09 -8.20
CA LEU A 166 8.74 -10.41 -6.90
C LEU A 166 10.10 -9.73 -6.73
N ASN A 167 10.94 -9.77 -7.75
CA ASN A 167 12.25 -9.13 -7.74
C ASN A 167 12.12 -7.61 -7.58
N LYS A 168 11.22 -6.97 -8.32
CA LYS A 168 10.91 -5.54 -8.16
C LYS A 168 10.43 -5.19 -6.75
N TYR A 169 9.54 -6.01 -6.20
CA TYR A 169 9.02 -5.84 -4.87
C TYR A 169 10.12 -5.97 -3.82
N ASN A 170 10.93 -7.03 -3.89
CA ASN A 170 12.01 -7.29 -2.93
C ASN A 170 13.07 -6.18 -2.97
N GLN A 171 13.52 -5.75 -4.15
CA GLN A 171 14.44 -4.63 -4.30
C GLN A 171 13.90 -3.37 -3.61
N SER A 172 12.64 -3.01 -3.89
CA SER A 172 12.03 -1.83 -3.28
C SER A 172 11.85 -1.98 -1.77
N LYS A 173 11.57 -3.19 -1.26
CA LYS A 173 11.36 -3.48 0.16
C LYS A 173 12.65 -3.42 0.97
N GLU A 174 13.76 -3.92 0.45
CA GLU A 174 15.08 -3.87 1.11
C GLU A 174 15.54 -2.44 1.39
N GLU A 175 15.29 -1.53 0.46
CA GLU A 175 15.70 -0.14 0.58
C GLU A 175 14.72 0.74 1.37
N ASN A 176 13.47 0.32 1.49
CA ASN A 176 12.39 1.16 2.00
C ASN A 176 11.52 0.42 3.02
N THR A 177 11.73 0.69 4.30
CA THR A 177 10.99 0.07 5.39
C THR A 177 9.80 0.93 5.87
N PHE A 178 8.72 0.26 6.21
CA PHE A 178 7.48 0.85 6.75
C PHE A 178 7.23 0.47 8.21
N ASP A 179 8.27 0.13 8.97
CA ASP A 179 8.18 -0.33 10.37
C ASP A 179 7.53 0.70 11.30
N TRP A 180 7.54 1.97 10.91
CA TRP A 180 6.91 3.04 11.65
C TRP A 180 5.38 3.13 11.47
N LEU A 181 4.79 2.34 10.56
CA LEU A 181 3.34 2.27 10.35
C LEU A 181 2.70 1.36 11.40
N ASN A 182 2.24 1.93 12.50
CA ASN A 182 1.50 1.19 13.51
C ASN A 182 0.06 0.94 13.05
N CYS A 183 -0.32 -0.32 12.85
CA CYS A 183 -1.65 -0.72 12.39
C CYS A 183 -2.81 -0.33 13.33
N ASN A 184 -2.51 -0.04 14.59
CA ASN A 184 -3.51 0.36 15.59
C ASN A 184 -3.70 1.89 15.69
N ASP A 185 -2.86 2.67 15.03
CA ASP A 185 -2.93 4.14 15.04
C ASP A 185 -3.88 4.64 13.94
N LYS A 186 -5.14 4.90 14.31
CA LYS A 186 -6.17 5.40 13.39
C LYS A 186 -5.86 6.80 12.85
N GLU A 187 -5.18 7.63 13.64
CA GLU A 187 -4.82 8.97 13.20
C GLU A 187 -3.71 8.92 12.15
N LEU A 188 -2.72 8.03 12.35
CA LEU A 188 -1.69 7.73 11.37
C LEU A 188 -2.29 7.17 10.08
N ALA A 189 -3.23 6.22 10.18
CA ALA A 189 -3.91 5.63 9.02
C ALA A 189 -4.58 6.68 8.15
N LYS A 190 -5.42 7.50 8.76
CA LYS A 190 -6.14 8.58 8.07
C LYS A 190 -5.16 9.58 7.45
N TRP A 191 -4.13 9.96 8.18
CA TRP A 191 -3.12 10.88 7.66
C TRP A 191 -2.31 10.29 6.50
N CYS A 192 -1.93 9.01 6.56
CA CYS A 192 -1.25 8.33 5.45
C CYS A 192 -2.10 8.36 4.18
N ILE A 193 -3.37 8.00 4.30
CA ILE A 193 -4.31 8.02 3.17
C ILE A 193 -4.42 9.43 2.57
N ASP A 194 -4.58 10.44 3.41
CA ASP A 194 -4.65 11.84 2.99
C ASP A 194 -3.34 12.30 2.32
N TYR A 195 -2.19 11.90 2.87
CA TYR A 195 -0.87 12.26 2.34
C TYR A 195 -0.65 11.67 0.95
N PHE A 196 -0.96 10.38 0.78
CA PHE A 196 -0.89 9.70 -0.51
C PHE A 196 -1.89 10.28 -1.52
N SER A 197 -3.11 10.62 -1.08
CA SER A 197 -4.15 11.17 -1.95
C SER A 197 -3.81 12.55 -2.51
N LYS A 198 -3.03 13.34 -1.77
CA LYS A 198 -2.63 14.69 -2.15
C LYS A 198 -1.33 14.76 -2.94
N ASN A 199 -0.63 13.64 -3.06
CA ASN A 199 0.64 13.61 -3.78
C ASN A 199 0.38 13.39 -5.28
N GLU A 200 0.66 14.38 -6.11
CA GLU A 200 0.43 14.35 -7.55
C GLU A 200 1.17 13.20 -8.25
N THR A 201 2.40 12.89 -7.83
CA THR A 201 3.19 11.79 -8.39
C THR A 201 2.47 10.46 -8.20
N ILE A 202 1.90 10.24 -7.02
CA ILE A 202 1.12 9.03 -6.70
C ILE A 202 -0.22 9.07 -7.42
N ASP A 203 -0.87 10.23 -7.48
CA ASP A 203 -2.16 10.39 -8.15
C ASP A 203 -2.10 10.06 -9.64
N ILE A 204 -1.08 10.54 -10.32
CA ILE A 204 -0.87 10.29 -11.75
C ILE A 204 -0.56 8.81 -12.01
N LYS A 205 0.25 8.17 -11.14
CA LYS A 205 0.72 6.78 -11.33
C LYS A 205 -0.22 5.72 -10.75
N CYS A 206 -1.06 6.08 -9.80
CA CYS A 206 -2.11 5.22 -9.23
C CYS A 206 -3.51 5.73 -9.57
N ARG A 207 -3.83 5.85 -10.86
CA ARG A 207 -5.14 6.36 -11.34
C ARG A 207 -6.33 5.58 -10.83
N ASN A 208 -6.17 4.30 -10.56
CA ASN A 208 -7.16 3.47 -9.90
C ASN A 208 -6.87 3.41 -8.40
N LYS A 209 -6.94 4.57 -7.71
CA LYS A 209 -6.89 4.59 -6.24
C LYS A 209 -7.98 3.67 -5.74
N PRO A 210 -7.63 2.50 -5.26
CA PRO A 210 -8.65 1.52 -5.00
C PRO A 210 -9.57 2.01 -3.91
N ALA A 211 -10.81 1.56 -3.98
CA ALA A 211 -11.71 1.53 -2.85
C ALA A 211 -11.07 0.95 -1.57
N LEU A 212 -9.94 0.28 -1.71
CA LEU A 212 -9.05 -0.23 -0.65
C LEU A 212 -8.58 0.84 0.34
N PHE A 213 -8.43 2.11 -0.08
CA PHE A 213 -8.18 3.22 0.85
C PHE A 213 -9.33 3.49 1.83
N ARG A 214 -10.51 2.92 1.62
CA ARG A 214 -11.62 3.06 2.57
C ARG A 214 -11.43 2.23 3.84
N TYR A 215 -10.42 1.35 3.88
CA TYR A 215 -10.19 0.44 5.00
C TYR A 215 -9.03 0.90 5.88
N GLU A 216 -9.34 1.71 6.89
CA GLU A 216 -8.40 2.15 7.91
C GLU A 216 -7.62 0.98 8.57
N LYS A 217 -8.24 -0.20 8.65
CA LYS A 217 -7.63 -1.39 9.27
C LYS A 217 -6.53 -2.06 8.44
N THR A 218 -6.40 -1.74 7.16
CA THR A 218 -5.44 -2.41 6.25
C THR A 218 -4.42 -1.46 5.64
N PHE A 219 -4.36 -0.22 6.12
CA PHE A 219 -3.46 0.80 5.56
C PHE A 219 -1.98 0.39 5.64
N ASN A 220 -1.59 -0.35 6.68
CA ASN A 220 -0.24 -0.88 6.86
C ASN A 220 0.16 -1.94 5.81
N ILE A 221 -0.78 -2.45 5.05
CA ILE A 221 -0.55 -3.35 3.91
C ILE A 221 -0.65 -2.56 2.60
N ILE A 222 -1.69 -1.74 2.48
CA ILE A 222 -2.01 -1.04 1.24
C ILE A 222 -1.00 0.07 0.93
N ILE A 223 -0.60 0.86 1.93
CA ILE A 223 0.37 1.95 1.74
C ILE A 223 1.72 1.43 1.25
N PRO A 224 2.35 0.42 1.90
CA PRO A 224 3.56 -0.20 1.35
C PRO A 224 3.36 -0.79 -0.05
N ALA A 225 2.25 -1.48 -0.29
CA ALA A 225 1.98 -2.09 -1.59
C ALA A 225 1.90 -1.05 -2.72
N ILE A 226 1.20 0.06 -2.50
CA ILE A 226 1.15 1.18 -3.45
C ILE A 226 2.55 1.75 -3.67
N PHE A 227 3.26 2.03 -2.58
CA PHE A 227 4.59 2.60 -2.66
C PHE A 227 5.57 1.73 -3.45
N HIS A 228 5.59 0.43 -3.18
CA HIS A 228 6.44 -0.53 -3.92
C HIS A 228 6.01 -0.68 -5.39
N SER A 229 4.75 -0.37 -5.73
CA SER A 229 4.24 -0.38 -7.10
C SER A 229 4.55 0.89 -7.89
N LEU A 230 5.10 1.93 -7.26
CA LEU A 230 5.44 3.18 -7.96
C LEU A 230 6.60 2.95 -8.92
N GLU A 231 6.40 3.33 -10.17
CA GLU A 231 7.43 3.33 -11.21
C GLU A 231 8.22 4.64 -11.20
N ILE A 232 8.90 4.90 -10.10
CA ILE A 232 9.83 6.01 -9.90
C ILE A 232 11.19 5.46 -9.50
N SER A 233 12.24 6.26 -9.62
CA SER A 233 13.59 5.84 -9.24
C SER A 233 13.71 5.55 -7.74
N ASP A 234 14.64 4.70 -7.34
CA ASP A 234 14.87 4.36 -5.94
C ASP A 234 15.25 5.59 -5.10
N ALA A 235 15.98 6.54 -5.69
CA ALA A 235 16.31 7.81 -5.04
C ALA A 235 15.04 8.64 -4.75
N GLU A 236 14.10 8.72 -5.70
CA GLU A 236 12.82 9.40 -5.50
C GLU A 236 11.95 8.69 -4.45
N LYS A 237 11.92 7.34 -4.44
CA LYS A 237 11.24 6.55 -3.42
C LYS A 237 11.79 6.86 -2.03
N LYS A 238 13.11 6.84 -1.88
CA LYS A 238 13.79 7.13 -0.62
C LYS A 238 13.50 8.55 -0.12
N LEU A 239 13.58 9.54 -1.01
CA LEU A 239 13.28 10.94 -0.69
C LEU A 239 11.82 11.09 -0.27
N PHE A 240 10.89 10.44 -0.98
CA PHE A 240 9.47 10.45 -0.63
C PHE A 240 9.21 9.93 0.79
N LEU A 241 9.79 8.78 1.17
CA LEU A 241 9.64 8.21 2.51
C LEU A 241 10.23 9.11 3.60
N ILE A 242 11.41 9.71 3.36
CA ILE A 242 12.02 10.67 4.28
C ILE A 242 11.08 11.85 4.51
N ASN A 243 10.54 12.42 3.44
CA ASN A 243 9.63 13.56 3.52
C ASN A 243 8.32 13.19 4.21
N MET A 244 7.78 12.02 3.93
CA MET A 244 6.58 11.50 4.58
C MET A 244 6.78 11.34 6.09
N ARG A 245 7.89 10.73 6.54
CA ARG A 245 8.23 10.59 7.97
C ARG A 245 8.38 11.95 8.66
N LYS A 246 9.08 12.89 8.01
CA LYS A 246 9.23 14.27 8.52
C LYS A 246 7.89 14.98 8.65
N ALA A 247 7.03 14.89 7.65
CA ALA A 247 5.70 15.51 7.66
C ALA A 247 4.80 14.94 8.78
N TRP A 248 4.84 13.62 9.02
CA TRP A 248 4.15 13.00 10.15
C TRP A 248 4.69 13.49 11.49
N GLY A 249 6.01 13.55 11.65
CA GLY A 249 6.66 14.08 12.84
C GLY A 249 6.24 15.53 13.14
N GLN A 250 6.21 16.37 12.11
CA GLN A 250 5.74 17.76 12.23
C GLN A 250 4.27 17.84 12.62
N LYS A 251 3.41 16.99 12.04
CA LYS A 251 1.98 16.94 12.43
C LYS A 251 1.83 16.57 13.89
N LYS A 252 2.50 15.50 14.35
CA LYS A 252 2.47 15.10 15.76
C LYS A 252 2.93 16.22 16.70
N TYR A 253 4.03 16.89 16.35
CA TYR A 253 4.54 18.01 17.12
C TYR A 253 3.54 19.17 17.21
N ARG A 254 2.94 19.56 16.09
CA ARG A 254 1.92 20.63 16.06
C ARG A 254 0.69 20.28 16.89
N THR A 255 0.22 19.01 16.79
CA THR A 255 -0.90 18.52 17.60
C THR A 255 -0.57 18.56 19.09
N LYS A 256 0.64 18.11 19.47
CA LYS A 256 1.11 18.16 20.86
C LYS A 256 1.13 19.61 21.39
N ILE A 257 1.73 20.54 20.65
CA ILE A 257 1.79 21.96 21.04
C ILE A 257 0.40 22.56 21.18
N LYS A 258 -0.52 22.23 20.25
CA LYS A 258 -1.90 22.69 20.32
C LYS A 258 -2.63 22.17 21.56
N ASN A 259 -2.47 20.89 21.88
CA ASN A 259 -3.08 20.27 23.06
C ASN A 259 -2.54 20.85 24.37
N GLU A 260 -1.24 21.16 24.41
CA GLU A 260 -0.58 21.81 25.54
C GLU A 260 -0.87 23.33 25.62
N LYS A 261 -1.74 23.85 24.73
CA LYS A 261 -2.05 25.29 24.59
C LYS A 261 -0.81 26.16 24.43
N LYS A 262 0.26 25.61 23.89
CA LYS A 262 1.52 26.31 23.62
C LYS A 262 1.48 26.94 22.23
N LYS A 263 2.14 28.09 22.09
CA LYS A 263 2.40 28.75 20.79
C LYS A 263 3.89 28.78 20.52
N THR A 264 4.28 28.53 19.27
CA THR A 264 5.67 28.73 18.87
C THR A 264 5.94 30.23 18.68
N LEU A 265 6.95 30.76 19.35
CA LEU A 265 7.45 32.09 19.13
C LEU A 265 8.82 32.01 18.49
N ASN A 266 8.99 32.67 17.36
CA ASN A 266 10.28 32.86 16.72
C ASN A 266 10.83 34.20 17.16
N LEU A 267 11.85 34.18 18.02
CA LEU A 267 12.54 35.37 18.51
C LEU A 267 13.87 35.52 17.78
N VAL A 268 14.10 36.67 17.20
CA VAL A 268 15.41 37.10 16.70
C VAL A 268 16.02 37.93 17.82
N VAL A 269 17.17 37.50 18.33
CA VAL A 269 17.89 38.16 19.43
C VAL A 269 19.34 38.37 19.04
N ASP A 270 19.96 39.37 19.62
CA ASP A 270 21.38 39.63 19.45
C ASP A 270 22.24 38.47 19.97
N GLU A 271 23.41 38.28 19.39
CA GLU A 271 24.34 37.20 19.76
C GLU A 271 24.70 37.23 21.26
N THR A 272 24.81 38.42 21.84
CA THR A 272 25.09 38.62 23.28
C THR A 272 23.96 38.08 24.16
N ILE A 273 22.70 38.26 23.72
CA ILE A 273 21.51 37.75 24.42
C ILE A 273 21.45 36.23 24.28
N ASP A 274 21.70 35.69 23.08
CA ASP A 274 21.75 34.24 22.84
C ASP A 274 22.79 33.55 23.75
N LYS A 275 24.01 34.13 23.85
CA LYS A 275 25.07 33.63 24.75
C LYS A 275 24.63 33.64 26.23
N ARG A 276 23.96 34.70 26.68
CA ARG A 276 23.43 34.77 28.04
C ARG A 276 22.35 33.75 28.31
N LEU A 277 21.40 33.59 27.38
CA LEU A 277 20.32 32.59 27.50
C LEU A 277 20.88 31.16 27.55
N LYS A 278 21.87 30.85 26.72
CA LYS A 278 22.56 29.56 26.74
C LYS A 278 23.34 29.33 28.04
N LYS A 279 23.95 30.36 28.60
CA LYS A 279 24.63 30.29 29.91
C LYS A 279 23.64 29.97 31.01
N LEU A 280 22.53 30.71 31.10
CA LEU A 280 21.46 30.48 32.08
C LEU A 280 20.85 29.08 31.93
N SER A 281 20.64 28.64 30.68
CA SER A 281 20.13 27.31 30.38
C SER A 281 21.02 26.20 30.98
N LYS A 282 22.34 26.38 30.92
CA LYS A 282 23.30 25.44 31.52
C LYS A 282 23.34 25.54 33.05
N GLU A 283 23.31 26.74 33.61
CA GLU A 283 23.35 26.96 35.06
C GLU A 283 22.10 26.39 35.76
N PHE A 284 20.95 26.52 35.15
CA PHE A 284 19.68 26.03 35.70
C PHE A 284 19.30 24.61 35.23
N ASP A 285 20.10 23.98 34.37
CA ASP A 285 19.82 22.69 33.77
C ASP A 285 18.40 22.58 33.14
N VAL A 286 18.00 23.64 32.42
CA VAL A 286 16.71 23.71 31.73
C VAL A 286 16.87 24.25 30.32
N PRO A 287 15.96 23.85 29.35
CA PRO A 287 16.02 24.37 27.99
C PRO A 287 15.86 25.89 27.91
N VAL A 288 16.47 26.53 26.91
CA VAL A 288 16.42 28.00 26.69
C VAL A 288 14.99 28.53 26.67
N ASN A 289 14.04 27.82 26.04
CA ASN A 289 12.63 28.21 26.01
C ASN A 289 11.98 28.25 27.41
N LYS A 290 12.45 27.42 28.33
CA LYS A 290 12.00 27.45 29.73
C LYS A 290 12.57 28.67 30.44
N ILE A 291 13.86 29.03 30.20
CA ILE A 291 14.45 30.29 30.71
C ILE A 291 13.64 31.48 30.22
N VAL A 292 13.35 31.57 28.92
CA VAL A 292 12.54 32.67 28.37
C VAL A 292 11.16 32.73 29.04
N SER A 293 10.50 31.59 29.27
CA SER A 293 9.22 31.54 29.98
C SER A 293 9.32 32.02 31.41
N MET A 294 10.37 31.60 32.15
CA MET A 294 10.60 32.03 33.54
C MET A 294 10.85 33.54 33.61
N MET A 295 11.69 34.06 32.70
CA MET A 295 11.95 35.52 32.61
C MET A 295 10.68 36.30 32.29
N THR A 296 9.84 35.79 31.38
CA THR A 296 8.57 36.43 30.98
C THR A 296 7.62 36.52 32.20
N ILE A 297 7.46 35.43 32.95
CA ILE A 297 6.64 35.39 34.16
C ILE A 297 7.18 36.39 35.20
N TYR A 298 8.49 36.34 35.48
CA TYR A 298 9.11 37.24 36.41
C TYR A 298 8.92 38.74 36.04
N LEU A 299 9.12 39.08 34.76
CA LEU A 299 8.92 40.44 34.27
C LEU A 299 7.44 40.85 34.30
N ALA A 300 6.50 39.92 34.05
CA ALA A 300 5.08 40.21 34.16
C ALA A 300 4.66 40.53 35.61
N ASP A 301 5.18 39.76 36.58
CA ASP A 301 4.92 39.99 38.00
C ASP A 301 5.50 41.30 38.49
N LYS A 302 6.66 41.74 37.94
CA LYS A 302 7.36 42.95 38.26
C LYS A 302 7.01 44.16 37.37
N TYR A 303 6.04 43.99 36.46
CA TYR A 303 5.74 45.00 35.43
C TYR A 303 5.41 46.37 36.00
N THR A 304 4.62 46.45 37.08
CA THR A 304 4.23 47.70 37.73
C THR A 304 5.42 48.44 38.35
N GLU A 305 6.32 47.70 39.00
CA GLU A 305 7.55 48.24 39.58
C GLU A 305 8.51 48.76 38.50
N ILE A 306 8.70 47.98 37.44
CA ILE A 306 9.58 48.35 36.32
C ILE A 306 9.03 49.59 35.59
N LYS A 307 7.74 49.68 35.38
CA LYS A 307 7.09 50.84 34.76
C LYS A 307 7.27 52.11 35.60
N ALA A 308 7.10 52.02 36.92
CA ALA A 308 7.32 53.15 37.83
C ALA A 308 8.79 53.65 37.77
N LEU A 309 9.73 52.71 37.76
CA LEU A 309 11.17 53.05 37.64
C LEU A 309 11.53 53.69 36.29
N GLU A 310 10.90 53.25 35.20
CA GLU A 310 11.10 53.86 33.88
C GLU A 310 10.53 55.28 33.81
N GLU A 311 9.35 55.49 34.38
CA GLU A 311 8.74 56.82 34.45
C GLU A 311 9.57 57.79 35.31
N GLU A 312 10.08 57.31 36.42
CA GLU A 312 10.99 58.08 37.26
C GLU A 312 12.28 58.48 36.51
N LYS A 313 12.91 57.51 35.81
CA LYS A 313 14.09 57.78 34.95
C LYS A 313 13.78 58.82 33.86
N LYS A 314 12.64 58.72 33.20
CA LYS A 314 12.22 59.70 32.19
C LYS A 314 12.02 61.07 32.76
N ASN A 315 11.41 61.15 33.94
CA ASN A 315 11.20 62.46 34.65
C ASN A 315 12.48 63.05 35.09
N ASN A 316 13.42 62.28 35.65
CA ASN A 316 14.72 62.74 36.03
C ASN A 316 15.58 63.27 34.87
N LYS A 317 15.49 62.57 33.73
CA LYS A 317 16.13 62.98 32.44
C LYS A 317 15.52 64.29 31.90
N ARG A 318 14.20 64.47 32.01
CA ARG A 318 13.53 65.74 31.64
C ARG A 318 13.94 66.91 32.57
N LYS A 319 14.05 66.69 33.90
CA LYS A 319 14.51 67.69 34.86
C LYS A 319 15.95 68.09 34.59
N GLN A 320 16.81 67.10 34.23
CA GLN A 320 18.23 67.44 33.93
C GLN A 320 18.34 68.26 32.63
N LEU A 321 17.52 67.99 31.62
CA LEU A 321 17.48 68.77 30.37
C LEU A 321 16.92 70.18 30.59
N GLN A 322 15.96 70.38 31.50
CA GLN A 322 15.40 71.65 31.85
C GLN A 322 16.38 72.51 32.66
N ASN A 323 17.28 71.92 33.47
CA ASN A 323 18.28 72.63 34.22
C ASN A 323 19.53 73.03 33.39
N LEU A 324 19.62 72.51 32.13
CA LEU A 324 20.70 72.85 31.20
C LEU A 324 20.32 73.94 30.18
N MET A 325 19.04 74.33 30.16
CA MET A 325 18.53 75.48 29.40
C MET A 325 18.41 76.73 30.25
#